data_265b9563b4877094ae5771782fc94133
#
_entry.id   265b9563b4877094ae5771782fc94133
#
_cell.length_a   1.000
_cell.length_b   1.000
_cell.length_c   1.000
_cell.angle_alpha   90.00
_cell.angle_beta   90.00
_cell.angle_gamma   90.00
#
_symmetry.space_group_name_H-M   'P 1'
#
loop_
_entity.id
_entity.type
_entity.pdbx_description
1 polymer ?
#
loop_
_entity_poly.entity_id
_entity_poly.type
_entity_poly.pdbx_seq_one_letter_code
_entity_poly.pdbx_strand_id
1 'polypeptide(L)'
;MATGSALRRGILLAGAFGGMLVAGAAAQQSPNTGGPRPAAAPAAQPALPPGSPLIGRPETNAAAAKLAPVAPPPIPTAEDKLPIAKLRPPSGFNIEVYAAGLANARMMRQGDKGTIFVSTRLQDKIYAIVNKNGKRDVKVVAQGLYRPNGIVFHNGTLYIAELSQISKIENVEDNLDNPPKPTVIFSDLPKDEAHGWKFLTLGPDNKLYFQVGAPCNICMPDERHAKIYRLNLDGTGLEVYARGIRQIVGMDWHPTLKQLYFTENSRDWLSEDIPEDKFNRVTLPGKDNFGYPYCHQGNIPDQEFGWGHSCDEFTKPIALLGPHAAALGMRFYTGNLFPSSYKGAVFIARHGSWNRTKKFGGDVVVARLNKDGTVKSIEPFLTGFIENNSYIGRPADVLPLSDGSLLVSDDFNGAVYRVTYGKPQVAGR
;
A
#
# COMPACT_ATOMS: atom_id res chain seq x y z
N MET A 1 7.98 -59.12 -37.78
CA MET A 1 6.87 -60.04 -37.52
C MET A 1 5.77 -59.20 -36.96
N ALA A 2 4.89 -58.77 -37.80
CA ALA A 2 3.55 -59.30 -38.13
C ALA A 2 2.58 -58.96 -37.04
N THR A 3 1.76 -57.94 -37.30
CA THR A 3 0.33 -57.90 -37.73
C THR A 3 -0.63 -58.15 -36.57
N GLY A 4 -1.73 -57.46 -36.38
CA GLY A 4 -2.74 -57.06 -37.24
C GLY A 4 -3.89 -56.30 -36.55
N SER A 5 -4.51 -55.58 -37.36
CA SER A 5 -5.77 -54.87 -37.42
C SER A 5 -7.02 -55.76 -37.15
N ALA A 6 -8.07 -55.18 -36.61
CA ALA A 6 -9.44 -55.46 -37.07
C ALA A 6 -10.49 -54.43 -36.59
N LEU A 7 -11.14 -53.83 -37.53
CA LEU A 7 -12.44 -53.16 -37.57
C LEU A 7 -13.61 -54.10 -37.24
N ARG A 8 -14.74 -53.54 -36.76
CA ARG A 8 -16.14 -53.68 -37.31
C ARG A 8 -17.16 -53.00 -36.38
N ARG A 9 -17.90 -52.01 -36.93
CA ARG A 9 -19.33 -52.01 -37.37
C ARG A 9 -20.32 -52.27 -36.22
N GLY A 10 -21.26 -51.50 -35.80
CA GLY A 10 -22.23 -50.68 -36.50
C GLY A 10 -23.59 -51.34 -36.47
N ILE A 11 -24.61 -50.80 -35.76
CA ILE A 11 -26.03 -51.08 -36.06
C ILE A 11 -26.84 -49.83 -35.69
N LEU A 12 -27.53 -49.30 -36.69
CA LEU A 12 -28.68 -48.40 -36.60
C LEU A 12 -29.93 -49.21 -36.25
N LEU A 13 -30.82 -48.64 -35.44
CA LEU A 13 -32.24 -49.01 -35.44
C LEU A 13 -33.07 -47.72 -35.29
N ALA A 14 -33.84 -47.46 -36.34
CA ALA A 14 -34.89 -46.47 -36.42
C ALA A 14 -36.20 -47.06 -35.91
N GLY A 15 -36.99 -46.29 -35.23
CA GLY A 15 -38.36 -46.66 -34.85
C GLY A 15 -39.23 -45.42 -34.81
N ALA A 16 -40.21 -45.38 -35.65
CA ALA A 16 -41.11 -44.30 -35.98
C ALA A 16 -42.44 -44.33 -35.21
N PHE A 17 -43.09 -43.20 -35.17
CA PHE A 17 -44.54 -42.94 -35.08
C PHE A 17 -45.26 -42.96 -33.73
N GLY A 18 -45.93 -41.80 -33.49
CA GLY A 18 -47.02 -41.63 -32.56
C GLY A 18 -47.43 -40.17 -32.44
N GLY A 19 -48.11 -39.65 -33.43
CA GLY A 19 -48.71 -38.31 -33.40
C GLY A 19 -49.96 -38.27 -32.52
N MET A 20 -50.08 -37.21 -31.72
CA MET A 20 -51.36 -36.82 -31.14
C MET A 20 -51.55 -35.29 -31.33
N LEU A 21 -52.48 -34.95 -32.16
CA LEU A 21 -53.06 -33.64 -32.36
C LEU A 21 -53.82 -33.22 -31.08
N VAL A 22 -53.48 -32.09 -30.49
CA VAL A 22 -54.38 -31.40 -29.58
C VAL A 22 -54.54 -29.95 -30.04
N ALA A 23 -55.79 -29.60 -30.14
CA ALA A 23 -56.32 -28.38 -30.73
C ALA A 23 -55.86 -27.11 -30.07
N GLY A 24 -55.59 -26.12 -30.87
CA GLY A 24 -55.24 -24.76 -30.45
C GLY A 24 -56.40 -24.02 -29.80
N ALA A 25 -56.12 -23.41 -28.67
CA ALA A 25 -56.91 -22.32 -28.11
C ALA A 25 -56.12 -21.01 -28.36
N ALA A 26 -56.61 -20.17 -29.26
CA ALA A 26 -56.10 -18.85 -29.50
C ALA A 26 -56.42 -17.94 -28.32
N ALA A 27 -55.41 -17.59 -27.55
CA ALA A 27 -55.52 -16.54 -26.56
C ALA A 27 -55.29 -15.18 -27.23
N GLN A 28 -56.30 -14.36 -27.24
CA GLN A 28 -56.23 -12.95 -27.67
C GLN A 28 -55.26 -12.18 -26.82
N GLN A 29 -54.20 -11.65 -27.39
CA GLN A 29 -53.29 -10.70 -26.75
C GLN A 29 -53.95 -9.33 -26.75
N SER A 30 -54.27 -8.80 -25.58
CA SER A 30 -54.60 -7.40 -25.38
C SER A 30 -53.29 -6.54 -25.50
N PRO A 31 -53.31 -5.36 -26.12
CA PRO A 31 -52.14 -4.53 -26.20
C PRO A 31 -51.79 -3.96 -24.82
N ASN A 32 -50.68 -4.40 -24.26
CA ASN A 32 -50.15 -3.83 -23.02
C ASN A 32 -49.41 -2.53 -23.33
N THR A 33 -50.09 -1.39 -23.16
CA THR A 33 -49.51 -0.03 -23.23
C THR A 33 -49.02 0.40 -21.84
N GLY A 34 -48.19 -0.41 -21.21
CA GLY A 34 -47.52 -0.04 -19.95
C GLY A 34 -46.05 0.29 -20.24
N GLY A 35 -45.71 1.58 -20.33
CA GLY A 35 -44.32 2.03 -20.27
C GLY A 35 -43.66 1.58 -18.95
N PRO A 36 -42.33 1.52 -18.89
CA PRO A 36 -41.64 1.06 -17.66
C PRO A 36 -42.04 1.94 -16.49
N ARG A 37 -42.64 1.30 -15.46
CA ARG A 37 -42.89 1.96 -14.18
C ARG A 37 -41.54 2.47 -13.64
N PRO A 38 -41.45 3.77 -13.26
CA PRO A 38 -40.25 4.21 -12.54
C PRO A 38 -40.03 3.31 -11.35
N ALA A 39 -38.82 2.78 -11.21
CA ALA A 39 -38.46 2.02 -10.00
C ALA A 39 -38.75 2.91 -8.80
N ALA A 40 -39.56 2.41 -7.84
CA ALA A 40 -39.84 3.10 -6.60
C ALA A 40 -38.50 3.46 -5.97
N ALA A 41 -38.31 4.74 -5.62
CA ALA A 41 -37.13 5.16 -4.88
C ALA A 41 -37.00 4.27 -3.63
N PRO A 42 -35.82 3.73 -3.34
CA PRO A 42 -35.63 2.90 -2.15
C PRO A 42 -36.09 3.71 -0.95
N ALA A 43 -36.94 3.10 -0.11
CA ALA A 43 -37.39 3.69 1.13
C ALA A 43 -36.17 4.15 1.93
N ALA A 44 -36.20 5.38 2.45
CA ALA A 44 -35.09 5.88 3.28
C ALA A 44 -34.90 4.91 4.46
N GLN A 45 -33.71 4.31 4.55
CA GLN A 45 -33.39 3.44 5.66
C GLN A 45 -33.38 4.26 6.96
N PRO A 46 -33.86 3.70 8.07
CA PRO A 46 -33.82 4.40 9.35
C PRO A 46 -32.37 4.74 9.70
N ALA A 47 -32.18 5.93 10.27
CA ALA A 47 -30.85 6.36 10.72
C ALA A 47 -30.30 5.37 11.75
N LEU A 48 -29.05 4.94 11.54
CA LEU A 48 -28.38 4.06 12.50
C LEU A 48 -28.09 4.80 13.80
N PRO A 49 -28.19 4.13 14.97
CA PRO A 49 -27.82 4.74 16.24
C PRO A 49 -26.35 5.23 16.21
N PRO A 50 -26.03 6.35 16.89
CA PRO A 50 -24.64 6.78 17.06
C PRO A 50 -23.77 5.65 17.62
N GLY A 51 -22.59 5.45 17.04
CA GLY A 51 -21.68 4.36 17.43
C GLY A 51 -22.02 2.97 16.86
N SER A 52 -23.07 2.86 16.02
CA SER A 52 -23.37 1.59 15.35
C SER A 52 -22.17 1.10 14.51
N PRO A 53 -21.79 -0.18 14.62
CA PRO A 53 -20.73 -0.76 13.79
C PRO A 53 -21.09 -0.81 12.29
N LEU A 54 -22.32 -0.47 11.93
CA LEU A 54 -22.79 -0.42 10.55
C LEU A 54 -22.65 0.97 9.93
N ILE A 55 -22.29 2.00 10.70
CA ILE A 55 -22.04 3.35 10.17
C ILE A 55 -20.86 3.28 9.19
N GLY A 56 -21.04 3.86 7.99
CA GLY A 56 -20.01 3.88 6.94
C GLY A 56 -19.95 2.64 6.07
N ARG A 57 -20.79 1.65 6.33
CA ARG A 57 -20.94 0.51 5.39
C ARG A 57 -21.79 0.94 4.18
N PRO A 58 -21.43 0.52 2.94
CA PRO A 58 -22.19 0.89 1.75
C PRO A 58 -23.66 0.47 1.79
N GLU A 59 -23.97 -0.66 2.42
CA GLU A 59 -25.32 -1.21 2.52
C GLU A 59 -26.25 -0.36 3.41
N THR A 60 -25.68 0.42 4.31
CA THR A 60 -26.44 1.17 5.33
C THR A 60 -26.28 2.68 5.25
N ASN A 61 -25.45 3.18 4.29
CA ASN A 61 -25.15 4.61 4.17
C ASN A 61 -24.98 4.99 2.69
N ALA A 62 -25.94 5.74 2.14
CA ALA A 62 -25.94 6.19 0.75
C ALA A 62 -24.71 7.08 0.39
N ALA A 63 -24.16 7.81 1.35
CA ALA A 63 -22.93 8.57 1.14
C ALA A 63 -21.71 7.63 1.05
N ALA A 64 -21.65 6.61 1.90
CA ALA A 64 -20.61 5.60 1.87
C ALA A 64 -20.66 4.77 0.58
N ALA A 65 -21.84 4.46 0.05
CA ALA A 65 -22.03 3.72 -1.20
C ALA A 65 -21.41 4.43 -2.43
N LYS A 66 -21.18 5.73 -2.34
CA LYS A 66 -20.57 6.54 -3.42
C LYS A 66 -19.04 6.65 -3.28
N LEU A 67 -18.47 6.14 -2.20
CA LEU A 67 -17.02 6.21 -1.98
C LEU A 67 -16.30 5.23 -2.88
N ALA A 68 -15.19 5.68 -3.47
CA ALA A 68 -14.32 4.88 -4.31
C ALA A 68 -12.85 5.17 -3.99
N PRO A 69 -11.94 4.24 -4.24
CA PRO A 69 -10.52 4.49 -4.11
C PRO A 69 -10.09 5.72 -4.91
N VAL A 70 -9.34 6.61 -4.28
CA VAL A 70 -8.81 7.82 -4.92
C VAL A 70 -7.56 7.44 -5.71
N ALA A 71 -7.70 7.39 -7.03
CA ALA A 71 -6.54 7.17 -7.91
C ALA A 71 -5.73 8.48 -8.04
N PRO A 72 -4.40 8.41 -8.07
CA PRO A 72 -3.59 9.57 -8.42
C PRO A 72 -3.83 9.94 -9.89
N PRO A 73 -3.72 11.24 -10.23
CA PRO A 73 -3.78 11.66 -11.62
C PRO A 73 -2.72 10.96 -12.47
N PRO A 74 -3.01 10.63 -13.74
CA PRO A 74 -2.03 10.00 -14.64
C PRO A 74 -0.89 10.95 -15.03
N ILE A 75 -1.16 12.27 -14.95
CA ILE A 75 -0.19 13.33 -15.23
C ILE A 75 0.13 14.02 -13.92
N PRO A 76 1.42 14.19 -13.57
CA PRO A 76 1.81 14.87 -12.36
C PRO A 76 1.38 16.35 -12.38
N THR A 77 1.13 16.88 -11.20
CA THR A 77 0.84 18.30 -11.01
C THR A 77 2.06 19.13 -11.39
N ALA A 78 1.86 20.19 -12.18
CA ALA A 78 2.93 21.12 -12.53
C ALA A 78 3.53 21.74 -11.24
N GLU A 79 4.84 21.98 -11.21
CA GLU A 79 5.58 22.40 -10.01
C GLU A 79 5.01 23.69 -9.39
N ASP A 80 4.65 24.67 -10.23
CA ASP A 80 4.05 25.96 -9.84
C ASP A 80 2.62 25.83 -9.26
N LYS A 81 1.97 24.67 -9.44
CA LYS A 81 0.64 24.36 -8.93
C LYS A 81 0.63 23.41 -7.72
N LEU A 82 1.81 22.98 -7.27
CA LEU A 82 1.91 22.12 -6.10
C LEU A 82 1.40 22.85 -4.84
N PRO A 83 0.70 22.14 -3.92
CA PRO A 83 0.06 22.76 -2.75
C PRO A 83 1.02 23.16 -1.63
N ILE A 84 2.28 23.49 -1.96
CA ILE A 84 3.35 23.75 -0.98
C ILE A 84 2.96 24.83 0.04
N ALA A 85 2.24 25.87 -0.39
CA ALA A 85 1.76 26.94 0.48
C ALA A 85 0.69 26.51 1.48
N LYS A 86 0.09 25.32 1.30
CA LYS A 86 -0.93 24.76 2.22
C LYS A 86 -0.32 23.79 3.23
N LEU A 87 0.87 23.26 2.95
CA LEU A 87 1.54 22.32 3.83
C LEU A 87 2.07 22.99 5.08
N ARG A 88 1.93 22.32 6.22
CA ARG A 88 2.23 22.88 7.55
C ARG A 88 3.14 21.93 8.33
N PRO A 89 4.47 22.12 8.26
CA PRO A 89 5.38 21.48 9.20
C PRO A 89 5.33 22.20 10.57
N PRO A 90 5.85 21.60 11.64
CA PRO A 90 5.96 22.25 12.95
C PRO A 90 6.81 23.54 12.92
N SER A 91 6.67 24.37 13.96
CA SER A 91 7.48 25.56 14.12
C SER A 91 8.98 25.26 14.09
N GLY A 92 9.76 26.08 13.39
CA GLY A 92 11.20 25.91 13.20
C GLY A 92 11.59 24.98 12.05
N PHE A 93 10.62 24.30 11.44
CA PHE A 93 10.84 23.50 10.22
C PHE A 93 10.48 24.28 8.97
N ASN A 94 11.18 23.99 7.88
CA ASN A 94 10.92 24.52 6.55
C ASN A 94 10.57 23.39 5.62
N ILE A 95 9.78 23.68 4.57
CA ILE A 95 9.42 22.74 3.53
C ILE A 95 9.67 23.36 2.15
N GLU A 96 10.22 22.58 1.23
CA GLU A 96 10.44 22.97 -0.16
C GLU A 96 10.04 21.84 -1.11
N VAL A 97 9.77 22.17 -2.38
CA VAL A 97 9.65 21.15 -3.44
C VAL A 97 11.07 20.63 -3.70
N TYR A 98 11.28 19.34 -3.50
CA TYR A 98 12.55 18.66 -3.81
C TYR A 98 12.62 18.27 -5.26
N ALA A 99 11.55 17.66 -5.80
CA ALA A 99 11.39 17.34 -7.21
C ALA A 99 9.91 17.21 -7.57
N ALA A 100 9.58 17.49 -8.82
CA ALA A 100 8.25 17.36 -9.40
C ALA A 100 8.31 16.55 -10.70
N GLY A 101 7.16 16.22 -11.28
CA GLY A 101 7.08 15.47 -12.53
C GLY A 101 7.24 13.95 -12.40
N LEU A 102 7.21 13.41 -11.17
CA LEU A 102 7.36 11.99 -10.88
C LEU A 102 5.98 11.33 -10.73
N ALA A 103 5.30 11.08 -11.83
CA ALA A 103 3.95 10.50 -11.80
C ALA A 103 3.90 9.27 -10.87
N ASN A 104 2.99 9.30 -9.87
CA ASN A 104 2.83 8.25 -8.87
C ASN A 104 4.10 7.98 -8.04
N ALA A 105 4.80 9.01 -7.57
CA ALA A 105 5.99 8.88 -6.70
C ALA A 105 5.64 8.14 -5.41
N ARG A 106 6.27 6.97 -5.15
CA ARG A 106 5.95 6.09 -4.02
C ARG A 106 7.14 5.95 -3.08
N MET A 107 7.74 4.76 -3.02
CA MET A 107 8.84 4.48 -2.09
C MET A 107 10.14 5.11 -2.57
N MET A 108 10.92 5.59 -1.61
CA MET A 108 12.19 6.28 -1.88
C MET A 108 13.37 5.56 -1.22
N ARG A 109 14.53 5.60 -1.88
CA ARG A 109 15.83 5.17 -1.31
C ARG A 109 16.93 6.11 -1.75
N GLN A 110 17.86 6.40 -0.83
CA GLN A 110 19.08 7.12 -1.15
C GLN A 110 20.18 6.13 -1.56
N GLY A 111 20.83 6.38 -2.66
CA GLY A 111 22.02 5.66 -3.11
C GLY A 111 23.32 6.18 -2.47
N ASP A 112 24.42 5.49 -2.70
CA ASP A 112 25.73 5.78 -2.11
C ASP A 112 26.30 7.14 -2.58
N LYS A 113 25.95 7.58 -3.81
CA LYS A 113 26.36 8.87 -4.41
C LYS A 113 25.34 9.98 -4.18
N GLY A 114 24.31 9.71 -3.37
CA GLY A 114 23.27 10.69 -3.03
C GLY A 114 22.11 10.76 -4.03
N THR A 115 22.06 9.90 -5.02
CA THR A 115 20.89 9.74 -5.91
C THR A 115 19.68 9.31 -5.12
N ILE A 116 18.52 9.92 -5.36
CA ILE A 116 17.25 9.48 -4.74
C ILE A 116 16.48 8.65 -5.76
N PHE A 117 16.41 7.34 -5.54
CA PHE A 117 15.56 6.45 -6.32
C PHE A 117 14.13 6.55 -5.83
N VAL A 118 13.16 6.65 -6.76
CA VAL A 118 11.73 6.77 -6.46
C VAL A 118 10.97 5.73 -7.26
N SER A 119 10.29 4.84 -6.58
CA SER A 119 9.44 3.84 -7.20
C SER A 119 8.07 4.40 -7.57
N THR A 120 7.31 3.64 -8.33
CA THR A 120 5.91 3.90 -8.64
C THR A 120 5.07 2.67 -8.33
N ARG A 121 3.74 2.79 -8.33
CA ARG A 121 2.84 1.64 -8.21
C ARG A 121 1.96 1.46 -9.45
N LEU A 122 1.50 2.56 -10.00
CA LEU A 122 0.56 2.57 -11.14
C LEU A 122 1.25 2.94 -12.46
N GLN A 123 2.49 3.42 -12.37
CA GLN A 123 3.39 3.57 -13.52
C GLN A 123 4.32 2.36 -13.59
N ASP A 124 4.93 2.16 -14.73
CA ASP A 124 5.85 1.06 -15.03
C ASP A 124 7.33 1.42 -14.77
N LYS A 125 7.62 2.42 -13.93
CA LYS A 125 8.93 3.11 -13.91
C LYS A 125 9.53 3.19 -12.52
N ILE A 126 10.87 3.28 -12.52
CA ILE A 126 11.66 3.78 -11.40
C ILE A 126 12.36 5.05 -11.85
N TYR A 127 12.21 6.11 -11.07
CA TYR A 127 12.92 7.38 -11.26
C TYR A 127 14.19 7.45 -10.43
N ALA A 128 15.13 8.26 -10.87
CA ALA A 128 16.30 8.71 -10.12
C ALA A 128 16.35 10.24 -10.11
N ILE A 129 16.40 10.84 -8.93
CA ILE A 129 16.62 12.28 -8.77
C ILE A 129 18.11 12.49 -8.48
N VAL A 130 18.78 13.18 -9.37
CA VAL A 130 20.23 13.44 -9.31
C VAL A 130 20.45 14.91 -8.97
N ASN A 131 21.25 15.20 -7.94
CA ASN A 131 21.64 16.56 -7.64
C ASN A 131 22.97 16.89 -8.34
N LYS A 132 22.94 17.83 -9.28
CA LYS A 132 24.13 18.37 -9.94
C LYS A 132 24.22 19.87 -9.64
N ASN A 133 25.14 20.26 -8.77
CA ASN A 133 25.41 21.68 -8.46
C ASN A 133 24.14 22.44 -7.98
N GLY A 134 23.32 21.82 -7.13
CA GLY A 134 22.08 22.40 -6.61
C GLY A 134 20.87 22.30 -7.54
N LYS A 135 21.04 21.89 -8.79
CA LYS A 135 19.95 21.58 -9.72
C LYS A 135 19.62 20.09 -9.63
N ARG A 136 18.35 19.79 -9.43
CA ARG A 136 17.84 18.41 -9.39
C ARG A 136 17.31 18.00 -10.76
N ASP A 137 17.85 16.92 -11.29
CA ASP A 137 17.48 16.33 -12.58
C ASP A 137 16.78 15.00 -12.35
N VAL A 138 15.66 14.74 -13.04
CA VAL A 138 14.87 13.52 -12.90
C VAL A 138 15.12 12.63 -14.12
N LYS A 139 15.60 11.41 -13.88
CA LYS A 139 15.85 10.38 -14.89
C LYS A 139 14.94 9.17 -14.67
N VAL A 140 14.70 8.40 -15.73
CA VAL A 140 14.08 7.08 -15.66
C VAL A 140 15.18 6.03 -15.73
N VAL A 141 15.34 5.22 -14.67
CA VAL A 141 16.39 4.20 -14.58
C VAL A 141 15.88 2.78 -14.84
N ALA A 142 14.56 2.58 -14.83
CA ALA A 142 13.93 1.36 -15.28
C ALA A 142 12.51 1.68 -15.78
N GLN A 143 12.03 0.92 -16.77
CA GLN A 143 10.68 1.01 -17.31
C GLN A 143 10.19 -0.34 -17.84
N GLY A 144 8.89 -0.46 -18.12
CA GLY A 144 8.28 -1.71 -18.53
C GLY A 144 8.10 -2.70 -17.37
N LEU A 145 8.12 -2.21 -16.13
CA LEU A 145 7.93 -2.98 -14.91
C LEU A 145 6.45 -3.10 -14.56
N TYR A 146 6.07 -4.16 -13.85
CA TYR A 146 4.68 -4.35 -13.44
C TYR A 146 4.46 -4.08 -11.96
N ARG A 147 3.82 -2.95 -11.62
CA ARG A 147 3.57 -2.51 -10.24
C ARG A 147 4.86 -2.39 -9.38
N PRO A 148 5.91 -1.72 -9.82
CA PRO A 148 7.20 -1.67 -9.11
C PRO A 148 7.14 -0.74 -7.90
N ASN A 149 6.64 -1.23 -6.77
CA ASN A 149 6.45 -0.40 -5.58
C ASN A 149 7.62 -0.43 -4.59
N GLY A 150 8.12 -1.62 -4.24
CA GLY A 150 9.19 -1.77 -3.24
C GLY A 150 10.57 -1.63 -3.85
N ILE A 151 11.43 -0.80 -3.26
CA ILE A 151 12.84 -0.68 -3.68
C ILE A 151 13.77 -0.71 -2.47
N VAL A 152 14.95 -1.29 -2.66
CA VAL A 152 16.10 -1.26 -1.74
C VAL A 152 17.35 -0.94 -2.53
N PHE A 153 18.16 -0.03 -2.01
CA PHE A 153 19.52 0.20 -2.53
C PHE A 153 20.53 -0.36 -1.54
N HIS A 154 21.48 -1.16 -2.04
CA HIS A 154 22.54 -1.75 -1.23
C HIS A 154 23.79 -2.00 -2.08
N ASN A 155 24.93 -1.44 -1.67
CA ASN A 155 26.24 -1.64 -2.31
C ASN A 155 26.19 -1.46 -3.84
N GLY A 156 25.73 -0.31 -4.32
CA GLY A 156 25.64 0.01 -5.75
C GLY A 156 24.50 -0.69 -6.50
N THR A 157 23.76 -1.58 -5.86
CA THR A 157 22.68 -2.38 -6.47
C THR A 157 21.30 -1.89 -6.03
N LEU A 158 20.42 -1.65 -6.99
CA LEU A 158 19.01 -1.35 -6.74
C LEU A 158 18.17 -2.62 -6.91
N TYR A 159 17.56 -3.08 -5.84
CA TYR A 159 16.56 -4.16 -5.82
C TYR A 159 15.18 -3.58 -6.01
N ILE A 160 14.35 -4.23 -6.83
CA ILE A 160 13.00 -3.77 -7.20
C ILE A 160 12.01 -4.91 -6.99
N ALA A 161 11.00 -4.69 -6.17
CA ALA A 161 9.89 -5.62 -6.00
C ALA A 161 8.69 -5.17 -6.84
N GLU A 162 8.35 -5.99 -7.79
CA GLU A 162 7.17 -5.89 -8.64
C GLU A 162 6.00 -6.70 -8.05
N LEU A 163 4.88 -6.79 -8.77
CA LEU A 163 3.74 -7.58 -8.31
C LEU A 163 4.11 -9.04 -8.08
N SER A 164 4.80 -9.67 -9.03
CA SER A 164 5.02 -11.11 -9.06
C SER A 164 6.49 -11.53 -9.05
N GLN A 165 7.41 -10.60 -8.95
CA GLN A 165 8.85 -10.88 -8.99
C GLN A 165 9.67 -9.84 -8.23
N ILE A 166 10.92 -10.20 -7.92
CA ILE A 166 11.95 -9.29 -7.44
C ILE A 166 13.10 -9.33 -8.44
N SER A 167 13.57 -8.15 -8.84
CA SER A 167 14.69 -7.96 -9.75
C SER A 167 15.74 -7.04 -9.15
N LYS A 168 16.92 -6.96 -9.78
CA LYS A 168 18.01 -6.06 -9.39
C LYS A 168 18.63 -5.37 -10.59
N ILE A 169 19.19 -4.18 -10.36
CA ILE A 169 20.05 -3.43 -11.30
C ILE A 169 21.36 -3.17 -10.57
N GLU A 170 22.44 -3.78 -11.04
CA GLU A 170 23.78 -3.59 -10.47
C GLU A 170 24.44 -2.32 -11.01
N ASN A 171 25.27 -1.67 -10.21
CA ASN A 171 26.01 -0.45 -10.55
C ASN A 171 25.09 0.66 -11.13
N VAL A 172 23.87 0.78 -10.61
CA VAL A 172 22.84 1.67 -11.15
C VAL A 172 23.26 3.14 -11.13
N GLU A 173 23.94 3.61 -10.05
CA GLU A 173 24.38 5.00 -9.94
C GLU A 173 25.50 5.39 -10.90
N ASP A 174 26.27 4.43 -11.41
CA ASP A 174 27.29 4.65 -12.42
C ASP A 174 26.74 4.72 -13.85
N ASN A 175 25.50 4.26 -14.04
CA ASN A 175 24.88 4.07 -15.34
C ASN A 175 23.53 4.78 -15.49
N LEU A 176 23.29 5.90 -14.79
CA LEU A 176 22.00 6.60 -14.76
C LEU A 176 21.52 7.11 -16.12
N ASP A 177 22.43 7.33 -17.09
CA ASP A 177 22.10 7.76 -18.45
C ASP A 177 21.80 6.60 -19.41
N ASN A 178 22.33 5.41 -19.08
CA ASN A 178 22.10 4.17 -19.84
C ASN A 178 22.06 2.97 -18.87
N PRO A 179 21.02 2.87 -18.04
CA PRO A 179 20.95 1.86 -16.98
C PRO A 179 20.84 0.45 -17.55
N PRO A 180 21.53 -0.54 -16.94
CA PRO A 180 21.35 -1.94 -17.28
C PRO A 180 19.90 -2.37 -17.10
N LYS A 181 19.46 -3.35 -17.90
CA LYS A 181 18.15 -3.96 -17.71
C LYS A 181 18.07 -4.68 -16.37
N PRO A 182 16.93 -4.61 -15.67
CA PRO A 182 16.71 -5.38 -14.44
C PRO A 182 16.89 -6.89 -14.68
N THR A 183 17.64 -7.55 -13.80
CA THR A 183 17.78 -9.00 -13.77
C THR A 183 16.88 -9.58 -12.69
N VAL A 184 15.99 -10.51 -13.04
CA VAL A 184 15.09 -11.18 -12.10
C VAL A 184 15.90 -12.12 -11.22
N ILE A 185 15.74 -11.99 -9.89
CA ILE A 185 16.34 -12.87 -8.89
C ILE A 185 15.34 -13.81 -8.23
N PHE A 186 14.05 -13.43 -8.23
CA PHE A 186 12.97 -14.26 -7.70
C PHE A 186 11.65 -13.98 -8.45
N SER A 187 10.98 -15.00 -8.98
CA SER A 187 9.80 -14.84 -9.86
C SER A 187 8.55 -15.63 -9.39
N ASP A 188 8.62 -16.29 -8.24
CA ASP A 188 7.50 -17.08 -7.71
C ASP A 188 6.70 -16.33 -6.64
N LEU A 189 6.15 -15.16 -6.98
CA LEU A 189 5.23 -14.42 -6.12
C LEU A 189 3.79 -14.49 -6.65
N PRO A 190 2.77 -14.44 -5.76
CA PRO A 190 1.38 -14.33 -6.17
C PRO A 190 1.14 -13.13 -7.09
N LYS A 191 0.21 -13.29 -8.03
CA LYS A 191 -0.11 -12.29 -9.07
C LYS A 191 -1.37 -11.48 -8.77
N ASP A 192 -1.90 -11.60 -7.56
CA ASP A 192 -3.10 -10.91 -7.14
C ASP A 192 -2.88 -9.40 -7.11
N GLU A 193 -3.77 -8.65 -7.74
CA GLU A 193 -3.74 -7.18 -7.76
C GLU A 193 -4.11 -6.57 -6.40
N ALA A 194 -5.07 -7.19 -5.69
CA ALA A 194 -5.47 -6.75 -4.37
C ALA A 194 -4.32 -6.95 -3.38
N HIS A 195 -3.84 -5.84 -2.77
CA HIS A 195 -2.69 -5.82 -1.84
C HIS A 195 -1.42 -6.48 -2.39
N GLY A 196 -1.35 -6.64 -3.73
CA GLY A 196 -0.28 -7.38 -4.39
C GLY A 196 1.05 -6.65 -4.48
N TRP A 197 1.05 -5.31 -4.47
CA TRP A 197 2.28 -4.52 -4.53
C TRP A 197 3.12 -4.71 -3.28
N LYS A 198 4.39 -5.02 -3.46
CA LYS A 198 5.31 -5.35 -2.38
C LYS A 198 5.98 -4.08 -1.84
N PHE A 199 6.15 -4.00 -0.52
CA PHE A 199 7.19 -3.15 0.06
C PHE A 199 8.48 -3.98 0.16
N LEU A 200 9.64 -3.33 0.13
CA LEU A 200 10.93 -4.00 0.23
C LEU A 200 11.84 -3.27 1.21
N THR A 201 12.45 -3.98 2.14
CA THR A 201 13.47 -3.44 3.02
C THR A 201 14.62 -4.43 3.20
N LEU A 202 15.81 -3.92 3.53
CA LEU A 202 16.99 -4.72 3.85
C LEU A 202 17.05 -4.95 5.37
N GLY A 203 17.23 -6.19 5.76
CA GLY A 203 17.43 -6.55 7.17
C GLY A 203 18.87 -6.38 7.64
N PRO A 204 19.07 -6.33 8.98
CA PRO A 204 20.42 -6.30 9.58
C PRO A 204 21.21 -7.59 9.35
N ASP A 205 20.58 -8.63 8.84
CA ASP A 205 21.13 -9.91 8.41
C ASP A 205 21.48 -9.96 6.92
N ASN A 206 21.42 -8.80 6.22
CA ASN A 206 21.64 -8.67 4.77
C ASN A 206 20.67 -9.51 3.94
N LYS A 207 19.43 -9.71 4.41
CA LYS A 207 18.36 -10.32 3.63
C LYS A 207 17.33 -9.27 3.20
N LEU A 208 16.67 -9.52 2.08
CA LEU A 208 15.52 -8.75 1.61
C LEU A 208 14.26 -9.19 2.37
N TYR A 209 13.50 -8.24 2.87
CA TYR A 209 12.22 -8.47 3.54
C TYR A 209 11.09 -7.83 2.75
N PHE A 210 10.03 -8.57 2.53
CA PHE A 210 8.86 -8.10 1.80
C PHE A 210 7.59 -8.77 2.32
N GLN A 211 6.44 -8.18 2.02
CA GLN A 211 5.15 -8.80 2.35
C GLN A 211 4.48 -9.35 1.11
N VAL A 212 3.64 -10.37 1.32
CA VAL A 212 2.57 -10.78 0.42
C VAL A 212 1.27 -10.51 1.14
N GLY A 213 0.53 -9.48 0.71
CA GLY A 213 -0.73 -9.07 1.34
C GLY A 213 -1.87 -10.08 1.11
N ALA A 214 -2.99 -9.88 1.79
CA ALA A 214 -4.20 -10.68 1.55
C ALA A 214 -4.77 -10.41 0.15
N PRO A 215 -5.27 -11.42 -0.59
CA PRO A 215 -5.76 -11.25 -1.95
C PRO A 215 -7.17 -10.61 -2.03
N CYS A 216 -7.68 -10.10 -0.91
CA CYS A 216 -9.05 -9.59 -0.76
C CYS A 216 -9.14 -8.56 0.36
N ASN A 217 -10.29 -7.89 0.49
CA ASN A 217 -10.56 -7.03 1.66
C ASN A 217 -10.55 -7.83 2.95
N ILE A 218 -11.34 -8.90 3.00
CA ILE A 218 -11.42 -9.88 4.08
C ILE A 218 -11.73 -11.26 3.49
N CYS A 219 -10.93 -12.24 3.79
CA CYS A 219 -11.10 -13.65 3.41
C CYS A 219 -10.09 -14.50 4.18
N MET A 220 -10.29 -15.81 4.18
CA MET A 220 -9.26 -16.74 4.61
C MET A 220 -8.14 -16.75 3.56
N PRO A 221 -6.93 -16.27 3.87
CA PRO A 221 -5.83 -16.29 2.93
C PRO A 221 -5.31 -17.73 2.75
N ASP A 222 -4.78 -18.03 1.57
CA ASP A 222 -4.03 -19.26 1.37
C ASP A 222 -2.65 -19.18 2.07
N GLU A 223 -1.89 -20.28 1.97
CA GLU A 223 -0.60 -20.40 2.64
C GLU A 223 0.47 -19.42 2.16
N ARG A 224 0.29 -18.76 1.01
CA ARG A 224 1.25 -17.82 0.42
C ARG A 224 0.98 -16.37 0.82
N HIS A 225 -0.22 -16.04 1.28
CA HIS A 225 -0.68 -14.68 1.57
C HIS A 225 -0.64 -14.31 3.05
N ALA A 226 -0.90 -13.05 3.34
CA ALA A 226 -0.97 -12.46 4.67
C ALA A 226 0.30 -12.67 5.51
N LYS A 227 1.48 -12.55 4.89
CA LYS A 227 2.79 -12.84 5.51
C LYS A 227 3.86 -11.83 5.16
N ILE A 228 4.83 -11.70 6.07
CA ILE A 228 6.15 -11.15 5.78
C ILE A 228 7.07 -12.32 5.45
N TYR A 229 7.80 -12.17 4.37
CA TYR A 229 8.86 -13.08 3.94
C TYR A 229 10.22 -12.39 4.00
N ARG A 230 11.26 -13.21 4.05
CA ARG A 230 12.64 -12.79 3.78
C ARG A 230 13.32 -13.76 2.82
N LEU A 231 14.29 -13.25 2.06
CA LEU A 231 15.13 -14.07 1.17
C LEU A 231 16.53 -13.45 1.05
N ASN A 232 17.49 -14.25 0.59
CA ASN A 232 18.84 -13.79 0.34
C ASN A 232 18.88 -12.78 -0.82
N LEU A 233 19.96 -11.99 -0.92
CA LEU A 233 20.16 -11.00 -2.00
C LEU A 233 20.27 -11.62 -3.40
N ASP A 234 20.57 -12.92 -3.49
CA ASP A 234 20.57 -13.69 -4.73
C ASP A 234 19.22 -14.30 -5.10
N GLY A 235 18.19 -14.10 -4.27
CA GLY A 235 16.85 -14.64 -4.49
C GLY A 235 16.63 -16.04 -3.92
N THR A 236 17.59 -16.63 -3.22
CA THR A 236 17.46 -17.96 -2.58
C THR A 236 16.98 -17.85 -1.11
N GLY A 237 16.64 -18.99 -0.51
CA GLY A 237 16.39 -19.08 0.94
C GLY A 237 15.12 -18.33 1.39
N LEU A 238 14.02 -18.45 0.65
CA LEU A 238 12.73 -17.86 1.04
C LEU A 238 12.23 -18.45 2.36
N GLU A 239 11.96 -17.58 3.33
CA GLU A 239 11.49 -17.94 4.66
C GLU A 239 10.32 -17.06 5.10
N VAL A 240 9.35 -17.62 5.84
CA VAL A 240 8.29 -16.84 6.50
C VAL A 240 8.84 -16.18 7.77
N TYR A 241 8.66 -14.87 7.89
CA TYR A 241 9.13 -14.08 9.02
C TYR A 241 8.01 -13.70 10.01
N ALA A 242 6.80 -13.43 9.53
CA ALA A 242 5.61 -13.16 10.36
C ALA A 242 4.33 -13.48 9.57
N ARG A 243 3.20 -13.61 10.29
CA ARG A 243 1.90 -14.04 9.73
C ARG A 243 0.75 -13.17 10.20
N GLY A 244 -0.45 -13.39 9.59
CA GLY A 244 -1.68 -12.76 10.03
C GLY A 244 -1.73 -11.26 9.74
N ILE A 245 -1.23 -10.84 8.57
CA ILE A 245 -1.04 -9.44 8.21
C ILE A 245 -1.78 -9.16 6.90
N ARG A 246 -2.76 -8.22 6.93
CA ARG A 246 -3.55 -7.91 5.74
C ARG A 246 -2.74 -7.21 4.65
N GLN A 247 -2.13 -6.08 4.95
CA GLN A 247 -1.36 -5.29 3.97
C GLN A 247 -0.35 -4.38 4.66
N ILE A 248 0.89 -4.46 4.20
CA ILE A 248 1.99 -3.58 4.61
C ILE A 248 2.42 -2.72 3.43
N VAL A 249 2.68 -1.44 3.68
CA VAL A 249 3.30 -0.54 2.71
C VAL A 249 4.45 0.27 3.33
N GLY A 250 4.85 -0.05 4.56
CA GLY A 250 5.99 0.56 5.24
C GLY A 250 6.60 -0.39 6.26
N MET A 251 7.90 -0.61 6.17
CA MET A 251 8.69 -1.39 7.12
C MET A 251 10.06 -0.73 7.33
N ASP A 252 10.53 -0.74 8.57
CA ASP A 252 11.89 -0.32 8.87
C ASP A 252 12.41 -0.99 10.15
N TRP A 253 13.71 -0.98 10.33
CA TRP A 253 14.40 -1.62 11.44
C TRP A 253 14.72 -0.62 12.53
N HIS A 254 14.34 -0.95 13.77
CA HIS A 254 14.75 -0.15 14.92
C HIS A 254 16.29 -0.08 14.99
N PRO A 255 16.89 1.12 15.03
CA PRO A 255 18.34 1.27 14.85
C PRO A 255 19.17 0.55 15.94
N THR A 256 18.64 0.44 17.16
CA THR A 256 19.30 -0.19 18.31
C THR A 256 18.79 -1.61 18.58
N LEU A 257 17.46 -1.79 18.67
CA LEU A 257 16.85 -3.08 19.03
C LEU A 257 16.92 -4.12 17.90
N LYS A 258 17.19 -3.68 16.65
CA LYS A 258 17.24 -4.55 15.46
C LYS A 258 15.97 -5.36 15.22
N GLN A 259 14.83 -4.88 15.72
CA GLN A 259 13.51 -5.44 15.48
C GLN A 259 12.84 -4.76 14.29
N LEU A 260 12.05 -5.52 13.54
CA LEU A 260 11.28 -5.01 12.42
C LEU A 260 10.00 -4.33 12.92
N TYR A 261 9.78 -3.09 12.50
CA TYR A 261 8.54 -2.35 12.69
C TYR A 261 7.85 -2.16 11.36
N PHE A 262 6.51 -2.13 11.37
CA PHE A 262 5.74 -1.95 10.14
C PHE A 262 4.37 -1.32 10.38
N THR A 263 3.87 -0.62 9.37
CA THR A 263 2.50 -0.14 9.28
C THR A 263 1.63 -1.19 8.62
N GLU A 264 0.38 -1.34 9.07
CA GLU A 264 -0.56 -2.27 8.46
C GLU A 264 -1.91 -1.60 8.24
N ASN A 265 -2.40 -1.72 7.01
CA ASN A 265 -3.73 -1.26 6.64
C ASN A 265 -4.78 -2.31 6.97
N SER A 266 -5.73 -1.94 7.80
CA SER A 266 -6.82 -2.79 8.27
C SER A 266 -7.92 -2.97 7.21
N ARG A 267 -8.88 -3.89 7.46
CA ARG A 267 -10.00 -4.16 6.52
C ARG A 267 -10.87 -2.92 6.32
N ASP A 268 -11.45 -2.81 5.13
CA ASP A 268 -12.44 -1.81 4.80
C ASP A 268 -13.85 -2.24 5.26
N TRP A 269 -14.75 -1.27 5.39
CA TRP A 269 -16.19 -1.48 5.52
C TRP A 269 -16.66 -2.21 6.80
N LEU A 270 -15.88 -2.18 7.89
CA LEU A 270 -16.43 -2.57 9.18
C LEU A 270 -17.30 -1.44 9.74
N SER A 271 -16.73 -0.21 9.81
CA SER A 271 -17.49 1.05 10.03
C SER A 271 -16.67 2.26 9.58
N GLU A 272 -17.17 3.49 9.79
CA GLU A 272 -16.45 4.75 9.59
C GLU A 272 -15.19 4.86 10.45
N ASP A 273 -15.26 4.40 11.71
CA ASP A 273 -14.26 4.67 12.74
C ASP A 273 -13.48 3.43 13.17
N ILE A 274 -13.83 2.24 12.68
CA ILE A 274 -13.15 0.99 12.96
C ILE A 274 -13.08 0.09 11.73
N PRO A 275 -12.03 -0.75 11.63
CA PRO A 275 -10.86 -0.79 12.52
C PRO A 275 -9.86 0.31 12.17
N GLU A 276 -9.06 0.70 13.17
CA GLU A 276 -7.92 1.55 12.96
C GLU A 276 -6.78 0.79 12.30
N ASP A 277 -5.95 1.49 11.52
CA ASP A 277 -4.69 0.96 11.01
C ASP A 277 -3.70 0.74 12.15
N LYS A 278 -2.78 -0.19 11.95
CA LYS A 278 -1.89 -0.66 13.02
C LYS A 278 -0.45 -0.22 12.81
N PHE A 279 0.24 0.09 13.91
CA PHE A 279 1.68 0.16 14.00
C PHE A 279 2.15 -1.05 14.80
N ASN A 280 2.90 -1.91 14.15
CA ASN A 280 3.28 -3.23 14.65
C ASN A 280 4.80 -3.34 14.83
N ARG A 281 5.22 -4.30 15.66
CA ARG A 281 6.62 -4.69 15.87
C ARG A 281 6.73 -6.21 15.93
N VAL A 282 7.65 -6.80 15.16
CA VAL A 282 7.98 -8.22 15.26
C VAL A 282 8.89 -8.42 16.47
N THR A 283 8.48 -9.27 17.40
CA THR A 283 9.22 -9.61 18.62
C THR A 283 9.69 -11.05 18.61
N LEU A 284 8.95 -11.94 17.96
CA LEU A 284 9.23 -13.36 17.83
C LEU A 284 9.26 -13.78 16.35
N PRO A 285 10.41 -13.56 15.65
CA PRO A 285 10.54 -13.93 14.25
C PRO A 285 10.10 -15.37 13.96
N GLY A 286 9.30 -15.56 12.89
CA GLY A 286 8.74 -16.85 12.49
C GLY A 286 7.52 -17.32 13.32
N LYS A 287 7.26 -16.69 14.49
CA LYS A 287 6.16 -17.08 15.40
C LYS A 287 5.05 -16.04 15.48
N ASP A 288 5.36 -14.73 15.36
CA ASP A 288 4.37 -13.66 15.46
C ASP A 288 3.25 -13.82 14.43
N ASN A 289 2.00 -13.72 14.92
CA ASN A 289 0.78 -13.71 14.13
C ASN A 289 -0.07 -12.49 14.54
N PHE A 290 -0.28 -11.55 13.61
CA PHE A 290 -0.93 -10.27 13.86
C PHE A 290 -2.46 -10.27 13.70
N GLY A 291 -3.05 -11.46 13.58
CA GLY A 291 -4.49 -11.72 13.77
C GLY A 291 -5.36 -11.71 12.51
N TYR A 292 -4.91 -11.22 11.34
CA TYR A 292 -5.72 -11.29 10.14
C TYR A 292 -5.93 -12.75 9.68
N PRO A 293 -7.15 -13.18 9.32
CA PRO A 293 -8.41 -12.43 9.21
C PRO A 293 -9.26 -12.38 10.49
N TYR A 294 -8.86 -12.97 11.58
CA TYR A 294 -9.68 -13.26 12.76
C TYR A 294 -9.89 -12.06 13.69
N CYS A 295 -8.87 -11.19 13.79
CA CYS A 295 -8.86 -10.07 14.74
C CYS A 295 -8.28 -8.80 14.10
N HIS A 296 -8.97 -7.66 14.32
CA HIS A 296 -8.57 -6.35 13.85
C HIS A 296 -8.12 -5.47 15.00
N GLN A 297 -7.21 -4.53 14.75
CA GLN A 297 -6.60 -3.56 15.69
C GLN A 297 -6.22 -4.14 17.07
N GLY A 298 -6.12 -5.47 17.16
CA GLY A 298 -5.72 -6.20 18.37
C GLY A 298 -6.82 -6.50 19.38
N ASN A 299 -8.05 -6.03 19.19
CA ASN A 299 -9.15 -6.18 20.14
C ASN A 299 -10.54 -6.31 19.52
N ILE A 300 -10.68 -6.31 18.20
CA ILE A 300 -11.97 -6.44 17.51
C ILE A 300 -12.00 -7.77 16.76
N PRO A 301 -12.74 -8.78 17.22
CA PRO A 301 -12.97 -10.01 16.46
C PRO A 301 -13.66 -9.69 15.13
N ASP A 302 -13.23 -10.34 14.04
CA ASP A 302 -13.92 -10.22 12.77
C ASP A 302 -15.31 -10.85 12.84
N GLN A 303 -16.29 -10.23 12.20
CA GLN A 303 -17.69 -10.68 12.24
C GLN A 303 -17.93 -11.97 11.46
N GLU A 304 -17.07 -12.27 10.46
CA GLU A 304 -17.19 -13.45 9.58
C GLU A 304 -16.21 -14.54 9.97
N PHE A 305 -14.98 -14.18 10.32
CA PHE A 305 -13.87 -15.12 10.55
C PHE A 305 -13.46 -15.24 12.03
N GLY A 306 -13.88 -14.32 12.91
CA GLY A 306 -13.46 -14.30 14.30
C GLY A 306 -14.10 -15.36 15.21
N TRP A 307 -15.04 -16.16 14.70
CA TRP A 307 -15.71 -17.21 15.47
C TRP A 307 -14.72 -18.26 15.97
N GLY A 308 -14.74 -18.54 17.27
CA GLY A 308 -13.86 -19.51 17.89
C GLY A 308 -12.45 -19.00 18.19
N HIS A 309 -12.17 -17.72 17.93
CA HIS A 309 -10.89 -17.07 18.22
C HIS A 309 -11.05 -15.93 19.24
N SER A 310 -10.07 -15.82 20.15
CA SER A 310 -9.87 -14.63 20.96
C SER A 310 -8.80 -13.74 20.34
N CYS A 311 -8.98 -12.43 20.37
CA CYS A 311 -7.93 -11.52 19.97
C CYS A 311 -6.65 -11.63 20.81
N ASP A 312 -6.72 -12.27 21.99
CA ASP A 312 -5.55 -12.49 22.86
C ASP A 312 -4.61 -13.60 22.37
N GLU A 313 -5.06 -14.40 21.38
CA GLU A 313 -4.20 -15.40 20.71
C GLU A 313 -3.15 -14.75 19.80
N PHE A 314 -3.33 -13.46 19.44
CA PHE A 314 -2.54 -12.80 18.42
C PHE A 314 -1.62 -11.72 18.99
N THR A 315 -0.52 -11.46 18.27
CA THR A 315 0.41 -10.39 18.57
C THR A 315 -0.32 -9.03 18.45
N LYS A 316 -0.34 -8.28 19.55
CA LYS A 316 -1.00 -6.97 19.60
C LYS A 316 -0.18 -5.90 18.85
N PRO A 317 -0.83 -4.92 18.20
CA PRO A 317 -0.14 -3.73 17.71
C PRO A 317 0.47 -2.95 18.88
N ILE A 318 1.56 -2.25 18.61
CA ILE A 318 2.19 -1.36 19.60
C ILE A 318 1.53 0.01 19.67
N ALA A 319 0.77 0.39 18.64
CA ALA A 319 -0.11 1.56 18.62
C ALA A 319 -1.12 1.47 17.46
N LEU A 320 -2.15 2.31 17.52
CA LEU A 320 -3.12 2.51 16.45
C LEU A 320 -2.83 3.83 15.73
N LEU A 321 -3.07 3.87 14.43
CA LEU A 321 -2.73 4.99 13.55
C LEU A 321 -3.97 5.76 13.05
N GLY A 322 -5.12 5.45 13.60
CA GLY A 322 -6.41 6.03 13.25
C GLY A 322 -7.17 5.25 12.18
N PRO A 323 -8.49 5.51 12.08
CA PRO A 323 -9.40 4.71 11.27
C PRO A 323 -9.14 4.91 9.78
N HIS A 324 -8.84 3.81 9.08
CA HIS A 324 -8.66 3.80 7.64
C HIS A 324 -7.63 4.83 7.14
N ALA A 325 -6.63 5.14 7.96
CA ALA A 325 -5.62 6.16 7.66
C ALA A 325 -4.78 5.85 6.42
N ALA A 326 -4.80 4.61 5.95
CA ALA A 326 -3.90 4.08 4.94
C ALA A 326 -2.45 4.42 5.29
N ALA A 327 -2.00 4.00 6.48
CA ALA A 327 -0.63 4.21 6.93
C ALA A 327 0.32 3.43 6.01
N LEU A 328 1.22 4.14 5.34
CA LEU A 328 2.12 3.62 4.33
C LEU A 328 3.58 3.67 4.79
N GLY A 329 4.45 4.35 4.05
CA GLY A 329 5.88 4.41 4.32
C GLY A 329 6.20 4.92 5.72
N MET A 330 7.17 4.29 6.35
CA MET A 330 7.65 4.67 7.68
C MET A 330 9.17 4.53 7.77
N ARG A 331 9.84 5.41 8.52
CA ARG A 331 11.29 5.34 8.76
C ARG A 331 11.66 5.82 10.15
N PHE A 332 12.64 5.16 10.74
CA PHE A 332 13.32 5.66 11.91
C PHE A 332 14.19 6.87 11.55
N TYR A 333 14.09 7.95 12.31
CA TYR A 333 14.94 9.10 12.12
C TYR A 333 16.26 8.92 12.88
N THR A 334 17.33 8.76 12.13
CA THR A 334 18.70 8.62 12.66
C THR A 334 19.58 9.86 12.40
N GLY A 335 19.02 10.86 11.69
CA GLY A 335 19.71 12.11 11.37
C GLY A 335 19.99 13.00 12.58
N ASN A 336 20.78 14.06 12.35
CA ASN A 336 21.17 15.01 13.38
C ASN A 336 20.73 16.46 13.07
N LEU A 337 20.01 16.69 11.96
CA LEU A 337 19.53 18.03 11.59
C LEU A 337 18.34 18.47 12.44
N PHE A 338 17.42 17.56 12.75
CA PHE A 338 16.26 17.87 13.57
C PHE A 338 16.62 17.92 15.04
N PRO A 339 15.82 18.60 15.89
CA PRO A 339 16.03 18.61 17.34
C PRO A 339 16.21 17.19 17.90
N SER A 340 17.02 17.07 18.96
CA SER A 340 17.38 15.78 19.56
C SER A 340 16.17 14.93 19.98
N SER A 341 15.03 15.56 20.26
CA SER A 341 13.77 14.89 20.57
C SER A 341 13.19 14.05 19.41
N TYR A 342 13.67 14.25 18.18
CA TYR A 342 13.28 13.43 17.02
C TYR A 342 14.20 12.24 16.78
N LYS A 343 15.38 12.19 17.43
CA LYS A 343 16.33 11.09 17.23
C LYS A 343 15.75 9.77 17.72
N GLY A 344 15.71 8.77 16.84
CA GLY A 344 15.07 7.48 17.09
C GLY A 344 13.55 7.46 17.03
N ALA A 345 12.91 8.62 16.76
CA ALA A 345 11.48 8.66 16.47
C ALA A 345 11.18 8.03 15.08
N VAL A 346 9.93 7.67 14.85
CA VAL A 346 9.47 7.08 13.60
C VAL A 346 8.55 8.07 12.89
N PHE A 347 8.92 8.49 11.67
CA PHE A 347 8.01 9.22 10.79
C PHE A 347 7.16 8.22 10.01
N ILE A 348 5.85 8.49 9.91
CA ILE A 348 4.88 7.62 9.25
C ILE A 348 4.02 8.46 8.31
N ALA A 349 4.00 8.12 7.02
CA ALA A 349 3.09 8.72 6.06
C ALA A 349 1.71 8.06 6.17
N ARG A 350 0.66 8.82 6.50
CA ARG A 350 -0.73 8.39 6.44
C ARG A 350 -1.33 8.92 5.15
N HIS A 351 -1.46 8.04 4.17
CA HIS A 351 -1.89 8.39 2.81
C HIS A 351 -3.31 8.93 2.74
N GLY A 352 -4.14 8.51 3.67
CA GLY A 352 -5.49 8.99 3.87
C GLY A 352 -6.58 8.03 3.39
N SER A 353 -7.72 8.11 4.09
CA SER A 353 -8.88 7.24 3.89
C SER A 353 -9.55 7.46 2.54
N TRP A 354 -10.03 6.37 1.92
CA TRP A 354 -10.92 6.45 0.77
C TRP A 354 -12.36 6.06 1.14
N ASN A 355 -12.52 5.14 2.09
CA ASN A 355 -13.77 4.53 2.54
C ASN A 355 -14.43 5.25 3.74
N ARG A 356 -14.11 6.52 3.96
CA ARG A 356 -14.74 7.39 4.96
C ARG A 356 -15.43 8.58 4.30
N THR A 357 -16.60 8.95 4.81
CA THR A 357 -17.33 10.15 4.36
C THR A 357 -16.59 11.42 4.80
N LYS A 358 -16.05 11.46 6.03
CA LYS A 358 -15.09 12.48 6.49
C LYS A 358 -13.68 11.96 6.33
N LYS A 359 -12.89 12.56 5.45
CA LYS A 359 -11.51 12.17 5.18
C LYS A 359 -10.65 12.23 6.44
N PHE A 360 -9.74 11.26 6.57
CA PHE A 360 -8.81 11.13 7.70
C PHE A 360 -7.42 10.75 7.17
N GLY A 361 -6.35 11.11 7.91
CA GLY A 361 -4.98 10.99 7.41
C GLY A 361 -4.65 12.09 6.40
N GLY A 362 -3.91 11.79 5.34
CA GLY A 362 -3.38 12.82 4.44
C GLY A 362 -2.39 13.70 5.20
N ASP A 363 -1.47 13.08 5.93
CA ASP A 363 -0.48 13.77 6.75
C ASP A 363 0.74 12.86 7.00
N VAL A 364 1.77 13.41 7.57
CA VAL A 364 2.86 12.65 8.20
C VAL A 364 2.77 12.84 9.70
N VAL A 365 2.81 11.74 10.44
CA VAL A 365 2.89 11.75 11.89
C VAL A 365 4.27 11.31 12.36
N VAL A 366 4.63 11.67 13.59
CA VAL A 366 5.84 11.21 14.27
C VAL A 366 5.46 10.40 15.50
N ALA A 367 5.90 9.16 15.56
CA ALA A 367 5.79 8.30 16.73
C ALA A 367 7.09 8.38 17.54
N ARG A 368 6.98 8.80 18.80
CA ARG A 368 8.10 8.82 19.74
C ARG A 368 8.10 7.51 20.53
N LEU A 369 9.26 6.91 20.69
CA LEU A 369 9.40 5.64 21.36
C LEU A 369 10.08 5.78 22.73
N ASN A 370 9.74 4.87 23.63
CA ASN A 370 10.48 4.59 24.86
C ASN A 370 11.74 3.76 24.52
N LYS A 371 12.64 3.64 25.46
CA LYS A 371 13.90 2.85 25.30
C LYS A 371 13.67 1.37 24.99
N ASP A 372 12.55 0.81 25.43
CA ASP A 372 12.14 -0.57 25.16
C ASP A 372 11.45 -0.75 23.79
N GLY A 373 11.30 0.33 23.02
CA GLY A 373 10.69 0.34 21.71
C GLY A 373 9.16 0.41 21.73
N THR A 374 8.51 0.57 22.89
CA THR A 374 7.08 0.85 22.98
C THR A 374 6.80 2.31 22.57
N VAL A 375 5.57 2.57 22.08
CA VAL A 375 5.19 3.93 21.66
C VAL A 375 4.88 4.79 22.87
N LYS A 376 5.53 5.96 22.95
CA LYS A 376 5.28 6.99 23.97
C LYS A 376 4.18 7.94 23.55
N SER A 377 4.23 8.45 22.32
CA SER A 377 3.24 9.36 21.74
C SER A 377 3.25 9.27 20.23
N ILE A 378 2.14 9.65 19.59
CA ILE A 378 2.03 9.88 18.15
C ILE A 378 1.47 11.29 17.97
N GLU A 379 2.18 12.12 17.21
CA GLU A 379 1.88 13.52 17.01
C GLU A 379 1.86 13.88 15.53
N PRO A 380 1.02 14.83 15.07
CA PRO A 380 1.11 15.37 13.71
C PRO A 380 2.49 16.01 13.47
N PHE A 381 3.05 15.79 12.27
CA PHE A 381 4.31 16.39 11.87
C PHE A 381 4.16 17.25 10.60
N LEU A 382 3.67 16.71 9.50
CA LEU A 382 3.41 17.48 8.29
C LEU A 382 1.95 17.32 7.90
N THR A 383 1.19 18.42 7.95
CA THR A 383 -0.24 18.46 7.68
C THR A 383 -0.57 19.36 6.49
N GLY A 384 -1.85 19.47 6.13
CA GLY A 384 -2.31 20.39 5.08
C GLY A 384 -2.57 19.72 3.73
N PHE A 385 -2.58 18.40 3.64
CA PHE A 385 -2.91 17.66 2.42
C PHE A 385 -4.41 17.44 2.18
N ILE A 386 -5.25 17.90 3.13
CA ILE A 386 -6.72 17.89 3.00
C ILE A 386 -7.24 19.32 3.03
N GLU A 387 -8.07 19.68 2.06
CA GLU A 387 -8.79 20.95 2.01
C GLU A 387 -10.25 20.67 1.64
N ASN A 388 -11.20 21.23 2.39
CA ASN A 388 -12.65 21.05 2.14
C ASN A 388 -13.07 19.56 1.99
N ASN A 389 -12.56 18.69 2.85
CA ASN A 389 -12.80 17.25 2.84
C ASN A 389 -12.34 16.54 1.56
N SER A 390 -11.39 17.11 0.82
CA SER A 390 -10.78 16.54 -0.38
C SER A 390 -9.25 16.54 -0.25
N TYR A 391 -8.62 15.53 -0.84
CA TYR A 391 -7.15 15.48 -0.88
C TYR A 391 -6.62 16.46 -1.94
N ILE A 392 -5.69 17.30 -1.54
CA ILE A 392 -4.88 18.16 -2.42
C ILE A 392 -3.45 17.63 -2.57
N GLY A 393 -3.13 16.54 -1.88
CA GLY A 393 -1.91 15.75 -1.94
C GLY A 393 -2.07 14.53 -1.05
N ARG A 394 -1.24 13.49 -1.25
CA ARG A 394 -1.30 12.25 -0.46
C ARG A 394 0.12 11.73 -0.18
N PRO A 395 0.63 11.90 1.04
CA PRO A 395 1.98 11.41 1.39
C PRO A 395 2.02 9.89 1.33
N ALA A 396 3.04 9.34 0.65
CA ALA A 396 3.18 7.90 0.43
C ALA A 396 4.38 7.28 1.15
N ASP A 397 5.53 7.95 1.17
CA ASP A 397 6.72 7.51 1.89
C ASP A 397 7.44 8.69 2.55
N VAL A 398 8.27 8.37 3.50
CA VAL A 398 9.20 9.30 4.16
C VAL A 398 10.61 8.73 4.07
N LEU A 399 11.62 9.57 3.87
CA LEU A 399 13.01 9.14 3.79
C LEU A 399 13.93 10.15 4.48
N PRO A 400 14.48 9.82 5.66
CA PRO A 400 15.60 10.59 6.22
C PRO A 400 16.82 10.50 5.32
N LEU A 401 17.41 11.64 4.97
CA LEU A 401 18.63 11.72 4.17
C LEU A 401 19.88 11.73 5.05
N SER A 402 21.02 11.48 4.42
CA SER A 402 22.34 11.52 5.09
C SER A 402 22.67 12.88 5.68
N ASP A 403 22.14 13.97 5.13
CA ASP A 403 22.27 15.33 5.67
C ASP A 403 21.32 15.64 6.84
N GLY A 404 20.49 14.67 7.22
CA GLY A 404 19.51 14.76 8.30
C GLY A 404 18.19 15.41 7.90
N SER A 405 17.98 15.87 6.67
CA SER A 405 16.68 16.32 6.19
C SER A 405 15.74 15.13 5.93
N LEU A 406 14.44 15.40 5.81
CA LEU A 406 13.43 14.39 5.55
C LEU A 406 12.77 14.64 4.19
N LEU A 407 12.77 13.64 3.31
CA LEU A 407 11.93 13.66 2.12
C LEU A 407 10.56 13.07 2.40
N VAL A 408 9.54 13.58 1.72
CA VAL A 408 8.15 13.09 1.74
C VAL A 408 7.69 12.97 0.29
N SER A 409 7.35 11.78 -0.16
CA SER A 409 6.76 11.57 -1.50
C SER A 409 5.25 11.80 -1.45
N ASP A 410 4.71 12.37 -2.52
CA ASP A 410 3.29 12.63 -2.75
C ASP A 410 2.89 11.99 -4.07
N ASP A 411 2.26 10.82 -4.02
CA ASP A 411 1.91 10.07 -5.22
C ASP A 411 0.70 10.66 -5.97
N PHE A 412 -0.09 11.49 -5.28
CA PHE A 412 -1.23 12.19 -5.89
C PHE A 412 -0.75 13.30 -6.83
N ASN A 413 0.25 14.08 -6.41
CA ASN A 413 0.79 15.17 -7.22
C ASN A 413 2.00 14.75 -8.08
N GLY A 414 2.60 13.58 -7.83
CA GLY A 414 3.84 13.18 -8.47
C GLY A 414 5.02 14.06 -8.08
N ALA A 415 5.14 14.35 -6.78
CA ALA A 415 6.14 15.25 -6.21
C ALA A 415 6.87 14.61 -5.02
N VAL A 416 8.03 15.16 -4.73
CA VAL A 416 8.78 14.91 -3.50
C VAL A 416 9.05 16.25 -2.81
N TYR A 417 8.70 16.34 -1.54
CA TYR A 417 8.98 17.51 -0.70
C TYR A 417 10.16 17.20 0.20
N ARG A 418 10.93 18.26 0.56
CA ARG A 418 12.01 18.18 1.53
C ARG A 418 11.69 19.03 2.75
N VAL A 419 11.82 18.43 3.92
CA VAL A 419 11.65 19.10 5.22
C VAL A 419 13.02 19.26 5.88
N THR A 420 13.34 20.48 6.31
CA THR A 420 14.58 20.85 7.01
C THR A 420 14.24 21.55 8.32
N TYR A 421 15.23 21.70 9.20
CA TYR A 421 15.07 22.42 10.47
C TYR A 421 16.10 23.55 10.59
N GLY A 422 15.70 24.66 11.24
CA GLY A 422 16.55 25.84 11.45
C GLY A 422 16.38 26.90 10.35
N LYS A 423 17.30 27.85 10.30
CA LYS A 423 17.26 28.91 9.27
C LYS A 423 17.41 28.26 7.89
N PRO A 424 16.62 28.70 6.88
CA PRO A 424 16.82 28.25 5.52
C PRO A 424 18.29 28.44 5.13
N GLN A 425 18.98 27.37 4.73
CA GLN A 425 20.28 27.52 4.11
C GLN A 425 20.02 28.14 2.74
N VAL A 426 20.37 29.44 2.60
CA VAL A 426 20.42 30.07 1.28
C VAL A 426 21.44 29.26 0.49
N ALA A 427 21.00 28.55 -0.53
CA ALA A 427 21.92 27.89 -1.45
C ALA A 427 22.87 28.98 -1.96
N GLY A 428 24.14 28.81 -1.67
CA GLY A 428 25.16 29.75 -2.11
C GLY A 428 25.04 29.95 -3.64
N ARG A 429 25.03 31.23 -4.03
CA ARG A 429 25.02 31.67 -5.44
C ARG A 429 26.21 31.09 -6.19
#